data_78bb42a27b3bf8ce523803ca893b5df2
#
_entry.id   78bb42a27b3bf8ce523803ca893b5df2
#
_cell.length_a   1.000
_cell.length_b   1.000
_cell.length_c   1.000
_cell.angle_alpha   90.00
_cell.angle_beta   90.00
_cell.angle_gamma   90.00
#
_symmetry.space_group_name_H-M   'P 1'
#
loop_
_entity.id
_entity.type
_entity.pdbx_description
1 polymer ?
#
loop_
_entity_poly.entity_id
_entity_poly.type
_entity_poly.pdbx_seq_one_letter_code
_entity_poly.pdbx_strand_id
1 'polypeptide(L)'
;MKIFAAVSAALVLAAGPAIADKSRPIDRAVDKAMQRGWPAVAVLVETADGTVQTAAAGFASLELRTPMTRTAAFHMCSISKTFTAVAVLRLVDEGKLSLDEKVTAILDQPVVKRIPSIEDVTIGQLLDHSSGIYPTNNDPTYLQTLIGADAFSGRVWTPEEMVELATRPGNKPAAKPGEGHHYSDTNYILLGMIVERVAREPYKVHVARTILRPLHMDATYFHSDVLEGKRATPASVASGYIKLTQDLTNAVTFNPRFPAPRKGWLNTSTAAESIDAAAGLVTTLPDLRKFAAALFRGKLLSAKSQSFMTAVQGAMAGTAVGKQKTRALEARTTAFGLVLFKSGDGPGGFNTLMAYHVESGTIFLGFTNQFGDFDEVDVMMTDLMGAAVRSATSP
;
A
#
# COMPACT_ATOMS: atom_id res chain seq x y z
N MET A 1 25.94 13.30 57.84
CA MET A 1 26.00 13.92 56.50
C MET A 1 25.03 13.19 55.58
N LYS A 2 23.85 13.71 55.41
CA LYS A 2 22.79 13.10 54.56
C LYS A 2 22.83 13.81 53.20
N ILE A 3 23.09 13.08 52.15
CA ILE A 3 23.11 13.55 50.77
C ILE A 3 21.69 13.36 50.23
N PHE A 4 20.96 14.42 49.98
CA PHE A 4 19.70 14.42 49.26
C PHE A 4 20.00 14.38 47.78
N ALA A 5 19.59 13.32 47.09
CA ALA A 5 19.57 13.23 45.65
C ALA A 5 18.22 13.84 45.15
N ALA A 6 18.31 14.98 44.46
CA ALA A 6 17.16 15.56 43.79
C ALA A 6 16.88 14.79 42.50
N VAL A 7 15.72 14.12 42.44
CA VAL A 7 15.18 13.53 41.23
C VAL A 7 14.41 14.63 40.46
N SER A 8 14.98 15.13 39.38
CA SER A 8 14.29 16.01 38.44
C SER A 8 13.27 15.18 37.64
N ALA A 9 12.01 15.30 37.97
CA ALA A 9 10.92 14.80 37.16
C ALA A 9 10.78 15.70 35.92
N ALA A 10 11.20 15.20 34.76
CA ALA A 10 10.91 15.85 33.48
C ALA A 10 9.40 15.72 33.22
N LEU A 11 8.70 16.85 33.29
CA LEU A 11 7.28 16.96 32.92
C LEU A 11 7.19 16.76 31.40
N VAL A 12 6.84 15.56 30.95
CA VAL A 12 6.43 15.33 29.56
C VAL A 12 5.06 15.98 29.40
N LEU A 13 5.04 17.20 28.90
CA LEU A 13 3.81 17.83 28.43
C LEU A 13 3.25 16.94 27.29
N ALA A 14 2.25 16.13 27.63
CA ALA A 14 1.42 15.47 26.64
C ALA A 14 0.78 16.59 25.79
N ALA A 15 1.24 16.74 24.56
CA ALA A 15 0.57 17.58 23.59
C ALA A 15 -0.86 17.06 23.46
N GLY A 16 -1.82 17.78 23.99
CA GLY A 16 -3.24 17.53 23.79
C GLY A 16 -3.55 17.45 22.28
N PRO A 17 -4.67 16.86 21.88
CA PRO A 17 -5.03 16.81 20.48
C PRO A 17 -4.98 18.22 19.92
N ALA A 18 -4.13 18.45 18.91
CA ALA A 18 -4.06 19.75 18.26
C ALA A 18 -5.47 20.08 17.78
N ILE A 19 -6.03 21.17 18.30
CA ILE A 19 -7.33 21.68 17.84
C ILE A 19 -7.12 21.99 16.37
N ALA A 20 -7.75 21.18 15.50
CA ALA A 20 -7.65 21.36 14.06
C ALA A 20 -8.08 22.80 13.72
N ASP A 21 -7.23 23.52 13.04
CA ASP A 21 -7.59 24.84 12.53
C ASP A 21 -8.61 24.65 11.40
N LYS A 22 -9.90 24.71 11.77
CA LYS A 22 -11.03 24.51 10.85
C LYS A 22 -11.05 25.48 9.66
N SER A 23 -10.15 26.45 9.63
CA SER A 23 -9.99 27.36 8.50
C SER A 23 -9.39 26.68 7.27
N ARG A 24 -8.49 25.68 7.44
CA ARG A 24 -7.81 25.03 6.32
C ARG A 24 -8.74 24.05 5.59
N PRO A 25 -8.72 24.02 4.25
CA PRO A 25 -9.53 23.09 3.45
C PRO A 25 -9.29 21.62 3.82
N ILE A 26 -8.04 21.24 4.13
CA ILE A 26 -7.66 19.87 4.49
C ILE A 26 -8.29 19.43 5.83
N ASP A 27 -8.39 20.30 6.83
CA ASP A 27 -9.03 19.97 8.11
C ASP A 27 -10.53 19.78 7.97
N ARG A 28 -11.20 20.65 7.19
CA ARG A 28 -12.64 20.51 6.90
C ARG A 28 -12.94 19.20 6.15
N ALA A 29 -12.06 18.80 5.24
CA ALA A 29 -12.24 17.57 4.49
C ALA A 29 -12.04 16.33 5.39
N VAL A 30 -11.08 16.37 6.31
CA VAL A 30 -10.89 15.31 7.33
C VAL A 30 -12.08 15.25 8.28
N ASP A 31 -12.60 16.39 8.75
CA ASP A 31 -13.81 16.44 9.60
C ASP A 31 -15.02 15.82 8.88
N LYS A 32 -15.22 16.14 7.59
CA LYS A 32 -16.27 15.55 6.77
C LYS A 32 -16.11 14.03 6.63
N ALA A 33 -14.87 13.54 6.46
CA ALA A 33 -14.58 12.12 6.43
C ALA A 33 -14.95 11.42 7.75
N MET A 34 -14.64 12.04 8.89
CA MET A 34 -14.98 11.49 10.21
C MET A 34 -16.49 11.40 10.46
N GLN A 35 -17.32 12.21 9.80
CA GLN A 35 -18.78 12.11 9.89
C GLN A 35 -19.33 10.79 9.34
N ARG A 36 -18.55 10.05 8.53
CA ARG A 36 -18.87 8.71 8.05
C ARG A 36 -18.77 7.63 9.14
N GLY A 37 -18.25 7.98 10.31
CA GLY A 37 -18.09 7.06 11.43
C GLY A 37 -16.89 6.11 11.30
N TRP A 38 -15.92 6.44 10.47
CA TRP A 38 -14.68 5.66 10.36
C TRP A 38 -13.83 5.77 11.64
N PRO A 39 -13.00 4.74 11.94
CA PRO A 39 -12.12 4.78 13.10
C PRO A 39 -11.16 5.97 13.10
N ALA A 40 -10.47 6.21 11.97
CA ALA A 40 -9.61 7.37 11.80
C ALA A 40 -9.27 7.65 10.33
N VAL A 41 -8.75 8.84 10.09
CA VAL A 41 -8.14 9.25 8.83
C VAL A 41 -6.89 10.09 9.12
N ALA A 42 -5.85 9.95 8.31
CA ALA A 42 -4.69 10.82 8.30
C ALA A 42 -4.28 11.14 6.87
N VAL A 43 -3.90 12.39 6.61
CA VAL A 43 -3.55 12.91 5.28
C VAL A 43 -2.35 13.83 5.34
N LEU A 44 -1.61 13.86 4.22
CA LEU A 44 -0.51 14.77 3.97
C LEU A 44 -0.60 15.29 2.54
N VAL A 45 -0.43 16.57 2.39
CA VAL A 45 -0.34 17.25 1.08
C VAL A 45 1.00 17.95 1.00
N GLU A 46 1.71 17.78 -0.12
CA GLU A 46 2.90 18.57 -0.45
C GLU A 46 2.69 19.27 -1.79
N THR A 47 2.77 20.57 -1.81
CA THR A 47 2.70 21.40 -3.01
C THR A 47 4.03 21.41 -3.76
N ALA A 48 4.05 21.89 -5.01
CA ALA A 48 5.25 21.91 -5.86
C ALA A 48 6.41 22.72 -5.24
N ASP A 49 6.11 23.76 -4.47
CA ASP A 49 7.08 24.58 -3.76
C ASP A 49 7.65 23.91 -2.49
N GLY A 50 7.17 22.70 -2.16
CA GLY A 50 7.60 21.95 -1.00
C GLY A 50 6.86 22.25 0.31
N THR A 51 5.83 23.11 0.27
CA THR A 51 4.98 23.36 1.44
C THR A 51 4.22 22.08 1.82
N VAL A 52 4.29 21.68 3.09
CA VAL A 52 3.66 20.46 3.60
C VAL A 52 2.54 20.81 4.57
N GLN A 53 1.35 20.27 4.31
CA GLN A 53 0.22 20.33 5.21
C GLN A 53 -0.19 18.91 5.64
N THR A 54 -0.58 18.74 6.90
CA THR A 54 -1.05 17.46 7.42
C THR A 54 -2.30 17.66 8.27
N ALA A 55 -3.19 16.68 8.24
CA ALA A 55 -4.34 16.59 9.14
C ALA A 55 -4.55 15.13 9.54
N ALA A 56 -5.05 14.92 10.76
CA ALA A 56 -5.42 13.60 11.25
C ALA A 56 -6.57 13.73 12.24
N ALA A 57 -7.49 12.76 12.25
CA ALA A 57 -8.60 12.69 13.19
C ALA A 57 -8.98 11.24 13.49
N GLY A 58 -9.68 11.02 14.60
CA GLY A 58 -10.11 9.71 15.06
C GLY A 58 -9.08 9.00 15.93
N PHE A 59 -9.15 7.66 15.96
CA PHE A 59 -8.34 6.83 16.85
C PHE A 59 -7.49 5.84 16.07
N ALA A 60 -6.18 5.85 16.31
CA ALA A 60 -5.26 4.82 15.85
C ALA A 60 -5.60 3.46 16.48
N SER A 61 -6.13 3.44 17.71
CA SER A 61 -6.71 2.26 18.35
C SER A 61 -8.04 2.63 19.02
N LEU A 62 -9.12 1.96 18.63
CA LEU A 62 -10.43 2.10 19.26
C LEU A 62 -10.45 1.50 20.66
N GLU A 63 -9.70 0.42 20.88
CA GLU A 63 -9.61 -0.30 22.16
C GLU A 63 -8.91 0.55 23.22
N LEU A 64 -7.75 1.09 22.85
CA LEU A 64 -6.90 1.89 23.73
C LEU A 64 -7.26 3.39 23.70
N ARG A 65 -8.18 3.78 22.81
CA ARG A 65 -8.52 5.20 22.54
C ARG A 65 -7.29 6.05 22.21
N THR A 66 -6.29 5.45 21.57
CA THR A 66 -5.08 6.15 21.14
C THR A 66 -5.43 7.10 20.00
N PRO A 67 -5.23 8.41 20.10
CA PRO A 67 -5.53 9.34 19.03
C PRO A 67 -4.73 9.03 17.77
N MET A 68 -5.33 9.23 16.59
CA MET A 68 -4.62 9.17 15.33
C MET A 68 -3.65 10.35 15.21
N THR A 69 -2.45 10.08 14.72
CA THR A 69 -1.43 11.10 14.49
C THR A 69 -0.94 11.06 13.03
N ARG A 70 -0.35 12.17 12.59
CA ARG A 70 0.30 12.29 11.27
C ARG A 70 1.53 11.40 11.10
N THR A 71 2.08 10.88 12.19
CA THR A 71 3.28 10.01 12.22
C THR A 71 2.94 8.58 12.59
N ALA A 72 1.65 8.24 12.73
CA ALA A 72 1.23 6.86 12.92
C ALA A 72 1.72 6.00 11.76
N ALA A 73 2.26 4.84 12.09
CA ALA A 73 2.64 3.86 11.08
C ALA A 73 1.40 3.06 10.64
N PHE A 74 1.36 2.70 9.37
CA PHE A 74 0.24 1.97 8.76
C PHE A 74 0.71 1.02 7.67
N HIS A 75 -0.06 -0.04 7.45
CA HIS A 75 0.15 -0.93 6.32
C HIS A 75 -0.23 -0.22 5.02
N MET A 76 0.71 -0.09 4.10
CA MET A 76 0.44 0.60 2.85
C MET A 76 -0.20 -0.27 1.77
N CYS A 77 -0.39 -1.57 2.07
CA CYS A 77 -1.02 -2.54 1.18
C CYS A 77 -0.41 -2.46 -0.24
N SER A 78 -1.25 -2.42 -1.28
CA SER A 78 -0.82 -2.43 -2.68
C SER A 78 0.03 -1.22 -3.13
N ILE A 79 0.19 -0.16 -2.33
CA ILE A 79 1.20 0.86 -2.61
C ILE A 79 2.61 0.22 -2.60
N SER A 80 2.84 -0.87 -1.84
CA SER A 80 4.09 -1.64 -1.85
C SER A 80 4.53 -2.05 -3.25
N LYS A 81 3.58 -2.30 -4.16
CA LYS A 81 3.87 -2.64 -5.56
C LYS A 81 4.65 -1.55 -6.29
N THR A 82 4.50 -0.29 -5.91
CA THR A 82 5.27 0.80 -6.55
C THR A 82 6.75 0.72 -6.21
N PHE A 83 7.09 0.22 -5.01
CA PHE A 83 8.49 -0.04 -4.63
C PHE A 83 9.08 -1.20 -5.43
N THR A 84 8.32 -2.26 -5.63
CA THR A 84 8.71 -3.39 -6.49
C THR A 84 8.90 -2.94 -7.94
N ALA A 85 7.97 -2.16 -8.48
CA ALA A 85 8.08 -1.62 -9.84
C ALA A 85 9.34 -0.75 -10.00
N VAL A 86 9.63 0.12 -9.02
CA VAL A 86 10.87 0.93 -9.02
C VAL A 86 12.11 0.02 -8.95
N ALA A 87 12.12 -1.02 -8.11
CA ALA A 87 13.25 -1.95 -8.02
C ALA A 87 13.49 -2.66 -9.36
N VAL A 88 12.44 -3.16 -10.01
CA VAL A 88 12.52 -3.79 -11.35
C VAL A 88 13.03 -2.80 -12.40
N LEU A 89 12.43 -1.60 -12.48
CA LEU A 89 12.79 -0.61 -13.48
C LEU A 89 14.22 -0.07 -13.30
N ARG A 90 14.74 -0.04 -12.08
CA ARG A 90 16.16 0.27 -11.83
C ARG A 90 17.08 -0.81 -12.39
N LEU A 91 16.72 -2.10 -12.25
CA LEU A 91 17.50 -3.18 -12.89
C LEU A 91 17.43 -3.08 -14.41
N VAL A 92 16.32 -2.59 -14.98
CA VAL A 92 16.21 -2.29 -16.41
C VAL A 92 17.13 -1.11 -16.79
N ASP A 93 17.14 -0.02 -16.00
CA ASP A 93 18.01 1.12 -16.23
C ASP A 93 19.50 0.75 -16.13
N GLU A 94 19.84 -0.22 -15.30
CA GLU A 94 21.19 -0.79 -15.17
C GLU A 94 21.55 -1.79 -16.28
N GLY A 95 20.64 -2.08 -17.22
CA GLY A 95 20.83 -3.04 -18.31
C GLY A 95 20.90 -4.50 -17.85
N LYS A 96 20.46 -4.80 -16.63
CA LYS A 96 20.45 -6.16 -16.04
C LYS A 96 19.18 -6.92 -16.32
N LEU A 97 18.14 -6.27 -16.81
CA LEU A 97 16.81 -6.81 -17.06
C LEU A 97 16.20 -6.11 -18.28
N SER A 98 15.41 -6.85 -19.07
CA SER A 98 14.59 -6.30 -20.16
C SER A 98 13.10 -6.48 -19.89
N LEU A 99 12.29 -5.48 -20.22
CA LEU A 99 10.83 -5.57 -20.07
C LEU A 99 10.20 -6.61 -21.01
N ASP A 100 10.85 -6.89 -22.15
CA ASP A 100 10.40 -7.89 -23.13
C ASP A 100 10.93 -9.29 -22.81
N GLU A 101 11.78 -9.42 -21.79
CA GLU A 101 12.32 -10.69 -21.37
C GLU A 101 11.22 -11.59 -20.77
N LYS A 102 11.28 -12.88 -21.10
CA LYS A 102 10.33 -13.87 -20.60
C LYS A 102 10.61 -14.21 -19.15
N VAL A 103 9.54 -14.37 -18.35
CA VAL A 103 9.64 -14.77 -16.94
C VAL A 103 10.47 -16.04 -16.78
N THR A 104 10.26 -17.02 -17.63
CA THR A 104 10.95 -18.34 -17.61
C THR A 104 12.42 -18.29 -17.98
N ALA A 105 12.90 -17.21 -18.59
CA ALA A 105 14.32 -16.99 -18.83
C ALA A 105 15.10 -16.67 -17.54
N ILE A 106 14.39 -16.18 -16.50
CA ILE A 106 14.98 -15.78 -15.23
C ILE A 106 14.59 -16.73 -14.11
N LEU A 107 13.30 -17.10 -14.05
CA LEU A 107 12.74 -17.98 -13.03
C LEU A 107 12.58 -19.40 -13.59
N ASP A 108 13.39 -20.32 -13.09
CA ASP A 108 13.43 -21.72 -13.52
C ASP A 108 12.80 -22.72 -12.51
N GLN A 109 12.25 -22.19 -11.40
CA GLN A 109 11.64 -23.00 -10.35
C GLN A 109 10.46 -23.82 -10.89
N PRO A 110 10.33 -25.11 -10.48
CA PRO A 110 9.25 -25.98 -10.94
C PRO A 110 7.84 -25.41 -10.68
N VAL A 111 7.65 -24.70 -9.57
CA VAL A 111 6.35 -24.08 -9.23
C VAL A 111 5.98 -23.00 -10.24
N VAL A 112 6.94 -22.18 -10.68
CA VAL A 112 6.71 -21.12 -11.67
C VAL A 112 6.35 -21.74 -13.03
N LYS A 113 7.04 -22.80 -13.43
CA LYS A 113 6.78 -23.50 -14.69
C LYS A 113 5.41 -24.18 -14.77
N ARG A 114 4.72 -24.35 -13.65
CA ARG A 114 3.34 -24.87 -13.62
C ARG A 114 2.27 -23.81 -13.83
N ILE A 115 2.63 -22.51 -13.79
CA ILE A 115 1.67 -21.43 -14.10
C ILE A 115 1.27 -21.56 -15.59
N PRO A 116 -0.03 -21.63 -15.90
CA PRO A 116 -0.47 -21.72 -17.29
C PRO A 116 0.03 -20.58 -18.15
N SER A 117 0.60 -20.88 -19.31
CA SER A 117 1.14 -19.92 -20.31
C SER A 117 2.26 -19.00 -19.79
N ILE A 118 2.97 -19.39 -18.73
CA ILE A 118 4.05 -18.56 -18.15
C ILE A 118 5.20 -18.34 -19.14
N GLU A 119 5.41 -19.25 -20.08
CA GLU A 119 6.40 -19.16 -21.17
C GLU A 119 6.14 -17.99 -22.11
N ASP A 120 4.90 -17.51 -22.18
CA ASP A 120 4.50 -16.39 -23.01
C ASP A 120 4.49 -15.06 -22.25
N VAL A 121 4.65 -15.09 -20.92
CA VAL A 121 4.60 -13.90 -20.07
C VAL A 121 5.94 -13.16 -20.07
N THR A 122 5.89 -11.83 -20.26
CA THR A 122 7.05 -10.94 -20.15
C THR A 122 7.07 -10.18 -18.82
N ILE A 123 8.24 -9.62 -18.47
CA ILE A 123 8.38 -8.76 -17.29
C ILE A 123 7.46 -7.54 -17.37
N GLY A 124 7.32 -6.93 -18.55
CA GLY A 124 6.41 -5.81 -18.78
C GLY A 124 4.95 -6.16 -18.48
N GLN A 125 4.53 -7.39 -18.88
CA GLN A 125 3.17 -7.87 -18.62
C GLN A 125 2.89 -8.18 -17.14
N LEU A 126 3.90 -8.52 -16.34
CA LEU A 126 3.77 -8.60 -14.90
C LEU A 126 3.55 -7.21 -14.28
N LEU A 127 4.34 -6.20 -14.71
CA LEU A 127 4.27 -4.83 -14.19
C LEU A 127 2.90 -4.18 -14.44
N ASP A 128 2.31 -4.40 -15.63
CA ASP A 128 1.05 -3.75 -16.04
C ASP A 128 -0.20 -4.61 -15.84
N HIS A 129 -0.06 -5.76 -15.17
CA HIS A 129 -1.15 -6.71 -14.92
C HIS A 129 -1.84 -7.24 -16.19
N SER A 130 -1.12 -7.36 -17.31
CA SER A 130 -1.62 -7.98 -18.54
C SER A 130 -1.17 -9.43 -18.76
N SER A 131 -0.58 -10.06 -17.74
CA SER A 131 -0.15 -11.46 -17.80
C SER A 131 -1.28 -12.47 -17.82
N GLY A 132 -2.46 -12.12 -17.30
CA GLY A 132 -3.60 -13.02 -17.12
C GLY A 132 -3.45 -14.06 -16.00
N ILE A 133 -2.36 -14.04 -15.23
CA ILE A 133 -2.10 -15.01 -14.16
C ILE A 133 -3.14 -14.88 -13.03
N TYR A 134 -3.59 -16.04 -12.51
CA TYR A 134 -4.55 -16.14 -11.39
C TYR A 134 -4.14 -15.25 -10.20
N PRO A 135 -5.07 -14.45 -9.64
CA PRO A 135 -4.79 -13.57 -8.51
C PRO A 135 -4.85 -14.31 -7.17
N THR A 136 -3.70 -14.64 -6.58
CA THR A 136 -3.61 -15.41 -5.32
C THR A 136 -4.15 -14.67 -4.10
N ASN A 137 -4.26 -13.35 -4.14
CA ASN A 137 -4.90 -12.56 -3.09
C ASN A 137 -6.40 -12.89 -2.92
N ASN A 138 -7.04 -13.50 -3.92
CA ASN A 138 -8.43 -13.94 -3.87
C ASN A 138 -8.57 -15.44 -3.51
N ASP A 139 -7.46 -16.15 -3.31
CA ASP A 139 -7.52 -17.58 -2.99
C ASP A 139 -8.12 -17.81 -1.60
N PRO A 140 -9.16 -18.65 -1.46
CA PRO A 140 -9.81 -18.89 -0.17
C PRO A 140 -8.86 -19.38 0.91
N THR A 141 -7.83 -20.17 0.57
CA THR A 141 -6.83 -20.64 1.53
C THR A 141 -6.02 -19.49 2.09
N TYR A 142 -5.61 -18.53 1.23
CA TYR A 142 -4.90 -17.36 1.69
C TYR A 142 -5.79 -16.48 2.59
N LEU A 143 -7.03 -16.21 2.17
CA LEU A 143 -7.98 -15.43 2.95
C LEU A 143 -8.28 -16.02 4.33
N GLN A 144 -8.34 -17.37 4.45
CA GLN A 144 -8.52 -18.03 5.76
C GLN A 144 -7.37 -17.75 6.73
N THR A 145 -6.14 -17.55 6.23
CA THR A 145 -5.00 -17.18 7.09
C THR A 145 -4.98 -15.70 7.48
N LEU A 146 -5.71 -14.85 6.77
CA LEU A 146 -5.78 -13.42 7.08
C LEU A 146 -6.92 -13.11 8.04
N ILE A 147 -8.14 -13.47 7.69
CA ILE A 147 -9.37 -13.10 8.43
C ILE A 147 -10.22 -14.28 8.86
N GLY A 148 -9.88 -15.50 8.44
CA GLY A 148 -10.64 -16.72 8.74
C GLY A 148 -10.17 -17.45 9.98
N ALA A 149 -10.50 -18.76 10.03
CA ALA A 149 -10.20 -19.64 11.16
C ALA A 149 -8.70 -19.74 11.51
N ASP A 150 -7.83 -19.60 10.51
CA ASP A 150 -6.37 -19.69 10.66
C ASP A 150 -5.71 -18.34 10.96
N ALA A 151 -6.48 -17.25 11.05
CA ALA A 151 -5.97 -15.96 11.49
C ALA A 151 -5.29 -16.10 12.86
N PHE A 152 -4.24 -15.33 13.12
CA PHE A 152 -3.34 -15.44 14.29
C PHE A 152 -2.41 -16.67 14.28
N SER A 153 -2.33 -17.42 13.18
CA SER A 153 -1.31 -18.48 13.06
C SER A 153 0.13 -17.93 13.03
N GLY A 154 0.29 -16.63 12.75
CA GLY A 154 1.61 -16.01 12.55
C GLY A 154 2.29 -16.50 11.27
N ARG A 155 1.57 -17.13 10.37
CA ARG A 155 2.14 -17.69 9.14
C ARG A 155 2.65 -16.59 8.23
N VAL A 156 3.93 -16.69 7.88
CA VAL A 156 4.53 -15.93 6.78
C VAL A 156 4.53 -16.84 5.56
N TRP A 157 3.92 -16.38 4.48
CA TRP A 157 3.91 -17.11 3.22
C TRP A 157 5.20 -16.83 2.44
N THR A 158 5.85 -17.90 1.97
CA THR A 158 6.94 -17.74 1.02
C THR A 158 6.42 -17.36 -0.37
N PRO A 159 7.22 -16.70 -1.23
CA PRO A 159 6.84 -16.42 -2.61
C PRO A 159 6.42 -17.69 -3.37
N GLU A 160 7.13 -18.80 -3.18
CA GLU A 160 6.84 -20.08 -3.81
C GLU A 160 5.49 -20.66 -3.37
N GLU A 161 5.19 -20.60 -2.06
CA GLU A 161 3.89 -21.05 -1.54
C GLU A 161 2.73 -20.22 -2.13
N MET A 162 2.93 -18.90 -2.28
CA MET A 162 1.93 -18.04 -2.91
C MET A 162 1.76 -18.35 -4.39
N VAL A 163 2.84 -18.59 -5.13
CA VAL A 163 2.78 -19.03 -6.53
C VAL A 163 2.09 -20.40 -6.64
N GLU A 164 2.32 -21.30 -5.68
CA GLU A 164 1.63 -22.60 -5.61
C GLU A 164 0.10 -22.46 -5.63
N LEU A 165 -0.44 -21.44 -4.94
CA LEU A 165 -1.88 -21.17 -4.99
C LEU A 165 -2.37 -20.89 -6.41
N ALA A 166 -1.59 -20.16 -7.21
CA ALA A 166 -1.95 -19.86 -8.61
C ALA A 166 -1.94 -21.10 -9.52
N THR A 167 -1.24 -22.17 -9.12
CA THR A 167 -1.11 -23.40 -9.91
C THR A 167 -2.07 -24.52 -9.51
N ARG A 168 -2.93 -24.29 -8.49
CA ARG A 168 -3.84 -25.31 -7.98
C ARG A 168 -4.90 -25.73 -9.01
N PRO A 169 -5.30 -27.01 -9.03
CA PRO A 169 -6.41 -27.45 -9.86
C PRO A 169 -7.67 -26.63 -9.51
N GLY A 170 -8.31 -26.06 -10.53
CA GLY A 170 -9.48 -25.20 -10.38
C GLY A 170 -9.19 -23.70 -10.45
N ASN A 171 -7.98 -23.25 -10.12
CA ASN A 171 -7.56 -21.88 -10.30
C ASN A 171 -7.16 -21.65 -11.77
N LYS A 172 -7.96 -20.86 -12.46
CA LYS A 172 -7.78 -20.62 -13.91
C LYS A 172 -7.18 -19.25 -14.15
N PRO A 173 -6.33 -19.08 -15.18
CA PRO A 173 -5.94 -17.76 -15.65
C PRO A 173 -7.16 -16.89 -15.93
N ALA A 174 -7.03 -15.61 -15.67
CA ALA A 174 -8.09 -14.64 -15.97
C ALA A 174 -8.20 -14.35 -17.48
N ALA A 175 -7.07 -14.46 -18.23
CA ALA A 175 -6.98 -14.27 -19.65
C ALA A 175 -5.67 -14.87 -20.19
N LYS A 176 -5.45 -14.83 -21.51
CA LYS A 176 -4.14 -15.09 -22.08
C LYS A 176 -3.19 -13.90 -21.86
N PRO A 177 -1.84 -14.14 -21.86
CA PRO A 177 -0.89 -13.05 -21.78
C PRO A 177 -1.10 -11.99 -22.87
N GLY A 178 -1.21 -10.72 -22.44
CA GLY A 178 -1.47 -9.58 -23.32
C GLY A 178 -2.97 -9.26 -23.57
N GLU A 179 -3.88 -10.12 -23.16
CA GLU A 179 -5.32 -9.92 -23.34
C GLU A 179 -5.94 -9.12 -22.17
N GLY A 180 -5.79 -7.82 -22.20
CA GLY A 180 -6.43 -6.93 -21.24
C GLY A 180 -5.65 -6.71 -19.95
N HIS A 181 -6.31 -6.09 -18.97
CA HIS A 181 -5.76 -5.81 -17.63
C HIS A 181 -6.50 -6.67 -16.60
N HIS A 182 -5.76 -7.55 -15.94
CA HIS A 182 -6.28 -8.43 -14.90
C HIS A 182 -5.39 -8.35 -13.66
N TYR A 183 -5.80 -7.53 -12.70
CA TYR A 183 -5.03 -7.28 -11.50
C TYR A 183 -4.73 -8.59 -10.76
N SER A 184 -3.48 -8.83 -10.43
CA SER A 184 -3.03 -10.05 -9.76
C SER A 184 -1.82 -9.77 -8.88
N ASP A 185 -1.90 -10.13 -7.60
CA ASP A 185 -0.75 -10.05 -6.69
C ASP A 185 0.35 -11.02 -7.06
N THR A 186 -0.01 -12.16 -7.69
CA THR A 186 0.96 -13.14 -8.21
C THR A 186 1.99 -12.51 -9.13
N ASN A 187 1.59 -11.51 -9.93
CA ASN A 187 2.51 -10.79 -10.80
C ASN A 187 3.65 -10.12 -10.01
N TYR A 188 3.31 -9.47 -8.92
CA TYR A 188 4.29 -8.74 -8.12
C TYR A 188 5.10 -9.66 -7.19
N ILE A 189 4.55 -10.80 -6.81
CA ILE A 189 5.29 -11.88 -6.15
C ILE A 189 6.40 -12.38 -7.10
N LEU A 190 6.05 -12.69 -8.36
CA LEU A 190 7.02 -13.09 -9.39
C LEU A 190 8.06 -11.99 -9.66
N LEU A 191 7.66 -10.71 -9.70
CA LEU A 191 8.60 -9.58 -9.83
C LEU A 191 9.56 -9.51 -8.64
N GLY A 192 9.11 -9.77 -7.42
CA GLY A 192 9.97 -9.88 -6.24
C GLY A 192 11.00 -10.98 -6.39
N MET A 193 10.60 -12.19 -6.82
CA MET A 193 11.50 -13.31 -7.10
C MET A 193 12.51 -12.98 -8.23
N ILE A 194 12.07 -12.25 -9.27
CA ILE A 194 12.94 -11.78 -10.34
C ILE A 194 13.99 -10.80 -9.81
N VAL A 195 13.58 -9.84 -8.96
CA VAL A 195 14.52 -8.90 -8.33
C VAL A 195 15.58 -9.68 -7.53
N GLU A 196 15.20 -10.67 -6.71
CA GLU A 196 16.15 -11.50 -5.97
C GLU A 196 17.14 -12.22 -6.90
N ARG A 197 16.62 -12.84 -7.94
CA ARG A 197 17.44 -13.61 -8.89
C ARG A 197 18.45 -12.74 -9.62
N VAL A 198 18.01 -11.57 -10.12
CA VAL A 198 18.84 -10.65 -10.92
C VAL A 198 19.81 -9.86 -10.02
N ALA A 199 19.36 -9.37 -8.87
CA ALA A 199 20.18 -8.63 -7.93
C ALA A 199 21.12 -9.54 -7.10
N ARG A 200 20.87 -10.86 -7.04
CA ARG A 200 21.60 -11.85 -6.23
C ARG A 200 21.62 -11.52 -4.74
N GLU A 201 20.55 -10.95 -4.25
CA GLU A 201 20.32 -10.64 -2.83
C GLU A 201 18.83 -10.76 -2.50
N PRO A 202 18.42 -10.99 -1.23
CA PRO A 202 17.01 -11.04 -0.86
C PRO A 202 16.26 -9.77 -1.25
N TYR A 203 15.02 -9.90 -1.72
CA TYR A 203 14.17 -8.79 -2.16
C TYR A 203 14.11 -7.64 -1.13
N LYS A 204 13.88 -7.99 0.15
CA LYS A 204 13.82 -7.01 1.25
C LYS A 204 15.14 -6.22 1.39
N VAL A 205 16.27 -6.91 1.26
CA VAL A 205 17.60 -6.30 1.33
C VAL A 205 17.81 -5.35 0.15
N HIS A 206 17.43 -5.78 -1.05
CA HIS A 206 17.53 -4.97 -2.27
C HIS A 206 16.72 -3.67 -2.15
N VAL A 207 15.43 -3.76 -1.80
CA VAL A 207 14.57 -2.58 -1.62
C VAL A 207 15.10 -1.67 -0.50
N ALA A 208 15.50 -2.24 0.63
CA ALA A 208 16.07 -1.44 1.72
C ALA A 208 17.33 -0.69 1.29
N ARG A 209 18.25 -1.35 0.58
CA ARG A 209 19.52 -0.76 0.13
C ARG A 209 19.34 0.27 -0.98
N THR A 210 18.45 0.00 -1.93
CA THR A 210 18.34 0.82 -3.16
C THR A 210 17.28 1.91 -3.07
N ILE A 211 16.30 1.78 -2.18
CA ILE A 211 15.18 2.72 -2.07
C ILE A 211 15.08 3.32 -0.65
N LEU A 212 14.89 2.46 0.39
CA LEU A 212 14.55 2.99 1.72
C LEU A 212 15.69 3.79 2.34
N ARG A 213 16.91 3.24 2.37
CA ARG A 213 18.08 3.92 2.96
C ARG A 213 18.47 5.20 2.23
N PRO A 214 18.58 5.23 0.88
CA PRO A 214 18.90 6.46 0.16
C PRO A 214 17.87 7.57 0.35
N LEU A 215 16.62 7.22 0.62
CA LEU A 215 15.54 8.16 0.91
C LEU A 215 15.36 8.46 2.40
N HIS A 216 16.20 7.89 3.29
CA HIS A 216 16.07 8.02 4.74
C HIS A 216 14.66 7.68 5.25
N MET A 217 14.10 6.56 4.77
CA MET A 217 12.78 6.05 5.15
C MET A 217 12.88 5.13 6.37
N ASP A 218 13.36 5.66 7.48
CA ASP A 218 13.78 4.90 8.66
C ASP A 218 12.60 4.27 9.44
N ALA A 219 11.40 4.81 9.25
CA ALA A 219 10.16 4.29 9.83
C ALA A 219 9.43 3.29 8.90
N THR A 220 10.00 2.98 7.73
CA THR A 220 9.43 2.04 6.75
C THR A 220 10.10 0.68 6.85
N TYR A 221 9.30 -0.40 6.89
CA TYR A 221 9.80 -1.76 7.05
C TYR A 221 8.83 -2.80 6.48
N PHE A 222 9.30 -4.04 6.32
CA PHE A 222 8.46 -5.16 5.91
C PHE A 222 7.75 -5.77 7.11
N HIS A 223 6.44 -5.99 7.01
CA HIS A 223 5.65 -6.59 8.09
C HIS A 223 6.08 -8.02 8.40
N SER A 224 6.53 -8.78 7.40
CA SER A 224 7.11 -10.11 7.58
C SER A 224 8.27 -10.13 8.58
N ASP A 225 9.08 -9.05 8.68
CA ASP A 225 10.16 -8.98 9.67
C ASP A 225 9.63 -8.92 11.12
N VAL A 226 8.42 -8.37 11.32
CA VAL A 226 7.74 -8.38 12.62
C VAL A 226 7.21 -9.77 12.93
N LEU A 227 6.55 -10.42 11.98
CA LEU A 227 6.00 -11.77 12.13
C LEU A 227 7.09 -12.81 12.38
N GLU A 228 8.26 -12.65 11.76
CA GLU A 228 9.44 -13.50 11.94
C GLU A 228 10.24 -13.16 13.21
N GLY A 229 9.81 -12.19 14.01
CA GLY A 229 10.51 -11.77 15.24
C GLY A 229 11.83 -11.02 15.00
N LYS A 230 12.12 -10.63 13.76
CA LYS A 230 13.33 -9.87 13.39
C LYS A 230 13.23 -8.39 13.73
N ARG A 231 12.00 -7.90 13.95
CA ARG A 231 11.69 -6.52 14.30
C ARG A 231 10.58 -6.48 15.35
N ALA A 232 10.69 -5.62 16.35
CA ALA A 232 9.59 -5.33 17.26
C ALA A 232 8.51 -4.46 16.56
N THR A 233 7.24 -4.70 16.88
CA THR A 233 6.15 -3.83 16.42
C THR A 233 6.32 -2.43 17.04
N PRO A 234 6.44 -1.37 16.25
CA PRO A 234 6.47 -0.02 16.79
C PRO A 234 5.16 0.31 17.52
N ALA A 235 5.25 0.98 18.67
CA ALA A 235 4.06 1.41 19.43
C ALA A 235 3.17 2.41 18.67
N SER A 236 3.69 3.02 17.59
CA SER A 236 2.98 3.97 16.75
C SER A 236 2.17 3.34 15.61
N VAL A 237 2.13 2.01 15.49
CA VAL A 237 1.35 1.34 14.44
C VAL A 237 -0.13 1.48 14.75
N ALA A 238 -0.87 2.02 13.80
CA ALA A 238 -2.33 2.08 13.90
C ALA A 238 -2.94 0.69 13.79
N SER A 239 -3.98 0.43 14.56
CA SER A 239 -4.80 -0.78 14.40
C SER A 239 -5.67 -0.65 13.16
N GLY A 240 -5.79 -1.73 12.39
CA GLY A 240 -6.67 -1.82 11.25
C GLY A 240 -8.02 -2.43 11.61
N TYR A 241 -9.07 -2.02 10.91
CA TYR A 241 -10.44 -2.42 11.23
C TYR A 241 -11.22 -2.83 9.99
N ILE A 242 -12.08 -3.84 10.14
CA ILE A 242 -13.10 -4.20 9.14
C ILE A 242 -14.48 -3.87 9.71
N LYS A 243 -15.31 -3.20 8.93
CA LYS A 243 -16.71 -2.99 9.27
C LYS A 243 -17.47 -4.31 9.12
N LEU A 244 -18.05 -4.80 10.21
CA LEU A 244 -18.85 -6.01 10.17
C LEU A 244 -20.17 -5.73 9.45
N THR A 245 -20.35 -6.36 8.30
CA THR A 245 -21.61 -6.44 7.57
C THR A 245 -22.17 -7.86 7.69
N GLN A 246 -23.47 -8.03 7.45
CA GLN A 246 -24.08 -9.35 7.47
C GLN A 246 -23.46 -10.27 6.40
N ASP A 247 -23.17 -9.71 5.21
CA ASP A 247 -22.57 -10.47 4.10
C ASP A 247 -21.17 -10.97 4.46
N LEU A 248 -20.34 -10.13 5.05
CA LEU A 248 -19.01 -10.52 5.51
C LEU A 248 -19.10 -11.59 6.61
N THR A 249 -20.02 -11.42 7.57
CA THR A 249 -20.25 -12.40 8.65
C THR A 249 -20.71 -13.74 8.10
N ASN A 250 -21.49 -13.76 7.02
CA ASN A 250 -21.93 -14.97 6.35
C ASN A 250 -20.82 -15.62 5.50
N ALA A 251 -19.93 -14.82 4.93
CA ALA A 251 -18.89 -15.28 4.01
C ALA A 251 -17.65 -15.86 4.72
N VAL A 252 -17.37 -15.42 5.95
CA VAL A 252 -16.14 -15.76 6.68
C VAL A 252 -16.48 -16.23 8.11
N THR A 253 -15.96 -17.40 8.48
CA THR A 253 -15.95 -17.83 9.88
C THR A 253 -14.75 -17.19 10.58
N PHE A 254 -14.99 -16.15 11.35
CA PHE A 254 -13.93 -15.44 12.06
C PHE A 254 -13.32 -16.31 13.16
N ASN A 255 -12.00 -16.16 13.34
CA ASN A 255 -11.30 -16.77 14.46
C ASN A 255 -11.79 -16.13 15.78
N PRO A 256 -12.14 -16.95 16.80
CA PRO A 256 -12.61 -16.43 18.09
C PRO A 256 -11.57 -15.60 18.86
N ARG A 257 -10.31 -15.61 18.42
CA ARG A 257 -9.26 -14.77 19.00
C ARG A 257 -9.33 -13.31 18.56
N PHE A 258 -10.11 -12.97 17.53
CA PHE A 258 -10.33 -11.55 17.23
C PHE A 258 -11.00 -10.85 18.41
N PRO A 259 -10.54 -9.63 18.74
CA PRO A 259 -11.19 -8.83 19.76
C PRO A 259 -12.67 -8.62 19.47
N ALA A 260 -13.48 -8.51 20.51
CA ALA A 260 -14.90 -8.19 20.34
C ALA A 260 -15.06 -6.88 19.56
N PRO A 261 -15.98 -6.84 18.57
CA PRO A 261 -16.17 -5.65 17.76
C PRO A 261 -16.54 -4.42 18.58
N ARG A 262 -15.93 -3.27 18.24
CA ARG A 262 -16.28 -1.98 18.83
C ARG A 262 -17.02 -1.09 17.82
N LYS A 263 -18.23 -0.65 18.17
CA LYS A 263 -19.05 0.19 17.28
C LYS A 263 -19.22 -0.38 15.87
N GLY A 264 -19.32 -1.72 15.77
CA GLY A 264 -19.45 -2.41 14.47
C GLY A 264 -18.13 -2.62 13.73
N TRP A 265 -16.98 -2.29 14.33
CA TRP A 265 -15.64 -2.48 13.75
C TRP A 265 -14.92 -3.64 14.43
N LEU A 266 -14.45 -4.61 13.65
CA LEU A 266 -13.58 -5.69 14.07
C LEU A 266 -12.12 -5.27 13.88
N ASN A 267 -11.32 -5.39 14.95
CA ASN A 267 -9.87 -5.14 14.85
C ASN A 267 -9.19 -6.32 14.13
N THR A 268 -8.58 -6.03 13.00
CA THR A 268 -7.90 -7.01 12.14
C THR A 268 -6.40 -6.74 12.00
N SER A 269 -5.80 -6.01 12.92
CA SER A 269 -4.38 -5.62 12.88
C SER A 269 -3.43 -6.82 12.73
N THR A 270 -3.86 -8.00 13.20
CA THR A 270 -3.10 -9.26 13.08
C THR A 270 -3.28 -9.97 11.74
N ALA A 271 -4.24 -9.49 10.93
CA ALA A 271 -4.54 -9.99 9.59
C ALA A 271 -3.73 -9.25 8.50
N ALA A 272 -2.70 -8.54 8.87
CA ALA A 272 -1.90 -7.77 7.93
C ALA A 272 -1.11 -8.68 6.99
N GLU A 273 -1.10 -8.32 5.73
CA GLU A 273 -0.47 -9.09 4.66
C GLU A 273 1.05 -9.17 4.83
N SER A 274 1.61 -10.35 4.62
CA SER A 274 3.06 -10.63 4.64
C SER A 274 3.65 -10.87 3.26
N ILE A 275 2.93 -10.50 2.20
CA ILE A 275 3.38 -10.66 0.81
C ILE A 275 4.29 -9.47 0.45
N ASP A 276 5.57 -9.56 0.80
CA ASP A 276 6.53 -8.44 0.79
C ASP A 276 6.53 -7.62 -0.50
N ALA A 277 6.59 -8.27 -1.66
CA ALA A 277 6.67 -7.58 -2.94
C ALA A 277 5.34 -7.01 -3.45
N ALA A 278 4.21 -7.45 -2.90
CA ALA A 278 2.88 -7.04 -3.34
C ALA A 278 2.16 -6.11 -2.36
N ALA A 279 2.30 -6.34 -1.02
CA ALA A 279 1.51 -5.63 -0.02
C ALA A 279 2.19 -5.46 1.35
N GLY A 280 3.40 -6.01 1.55
CA GLY A 280 3.98 -6.24 2.88
C GLY A 280 4.66 -5.04 3.55
N LEU A 281 4.68 -3.84 2.97
CA LEU A 281 5.35 -2.68 3.58
C LEU A 281 4.44 -1.95 4.57
N VAL A 282 5.04 -1.59 5.71
CA VAL A 282 4.50 -0.65 6.71
C VAL A 282 5.30 0.63 6.63
N THR A 283 4.62 1.79 6.69
CA THR A 283 5.25 3.10 6.56
C THR A 283 4.56 4.16 7.41
N THR A 284 5.05 5.39 7.34
CA THR A 284 4.40 6.61 7.87
C THR A 284 4.17 7.60 6.73
N LEU A 285 3.25 8.56 6.89
CA LEU A 285 3.05 9.61 5.88
C LEU A 285 4.34 10.41 5.59
N PRO A 286 5.17 10.78 6.59
CA PRO A 286 6.45 11.45 6.31
C PRO A 286 7.42 10.63 5.46
N ASP A 287 7.51 9.31 5.67
CA ASP A 287 8.40 8.46 4.86
C ASP A 287 7.83 8.24 3.46
N LEU A 288 6.52 7.93 3.35
CA LEU A 288 5.87 7.77 2.05
C LEU A 288 5.98 9.04 1.20
N ARG A 289 5.98 10.24 1.82
CA ARG A 289 6.22 11.52 1.15
C ARG A 289 7.59 11.57 0.48
N LYS A 290 8.64 11.09 1.16
CA LYS A 290 10.00 11.05 0.59
C LYS A 290 10.04 10.19 -0.67
N PHE A 291 9.40 9.02 -0.63
CA PHE A 291 9.29 8.13 -1.79
C PHE A 291 8.47 8.77 -2.92
N ALA A 292 7.27 9.26 -2.63
CA ALA A 292 6.39 9.88 -3.61
C ALA A 292 7.05 11.09 -4.30
N ALA A 293 7.69 11.97 -3.51
CA ALA A 293 8.42 13.11 -4.06
C ALA A 293 9.60 12.68 -4.95
N ALA A 294 10.35 11.66 -4.56
CA ALA A 294 11.46 11.16 -5.37
C ALA A 294 10.95 10.47 -6.64
N LEU A 295 9.86 9.72 -6.57
CA LEU A 295 9.25 9.05 -7.71
C LEU A 295 8.68 10.05 -8.72
N PHE A 296 7.73 10.88 -8.29
CA PHE A 296 7.00 11.76 -9.21
C PHE A 296 7.84 12.93 -9.74
N ARG A 297 8.93 13.30 -9.04
CA ARG A 297 9.90 14.31 -9.51
C ARG A 297 11.09 13.70 -10.29
N GLY A 298 10.98 12.42 -10.70
CA GLY A 298 11.94 11.77 -11.60
C GLY A 298 13.33 11.54 -11.00
N LYS A 299 13.45 11.33 -9.68
CA LYS A 299 14.74 11.11 -9.00
C LYS A 299 15.10 9.64 -8.80
N LEU A 300 14.16 8.71 -9.05
CA LEU A 300 14.35 7.28 -8.80
C LEU A 300 14.72 6.48 -10.04
N LEU A 301 14.29 6.91 -11.21
CA LEU A 301 14.35 6.19 -12.47
C LEU A 301 14.94 7.05 -13.58
N SER A 302 15.48 6.43 -14.63
CA SER A 302 15.79 7.12 -15.88
C SER A 302 14.51 7.74 -16.49
N ALA A 303 14.67 8.74 -17.35
CA ALA A 303 13.54 9.36 -18.05
C ALA A 303 12.71 8.33 -18.84
N LYS A 304 13.36 7.30 -19.41
CA LYS A 304 12.70 6.21 -20.14
C LYS A 304 11.84 5.36 -19.22
N SER A 305 12.38 4.90 -18.09
CA SER A 305 11.65 4.08 -17.11
C SER A 305 10.57 4.89 -16.37
N GLN A 306 10.83 6.17 -16.09
CA GLN A 306 9.82 7.07 -15.54
C GLN A 306 8.63 7.23 -16.50
N SER A 307 8.90 7.50 -17.77
CA SER A 307 7.85 7.59 -18.80
C SER A 307 7.10 6.27 -18.97
N PHE A 308 7.81 5.13 -18.96
CA PHE A 308 7.18 3.82 -18.99
C PHE A 308 6.19 3.63 -17.83
N MET A 309 6.58 3.99 -16.61
CA MET A 309 5.79 3.80 -15.41
C MET A 309 4.54 4.69 -15.37
N THR A 310 4.65 5.94 -15.87
CA THR A 310 3.62 6.97 -15.73
C THR A 310 2.73 7.16 -16.96
N ALA A 311 3.11 6.60 -18.13
CA ALA A 311 2.33 6.76 -19.37
C ALA A 311 0.94 6.14 -19.25
N VAL A 312 -0.10 6.96 -19.47
CA VAL A 312 -1.48 6.53 -19.48
C VAL A 312 -1.76 5.67 -20.71
N GLN A 313 -2.37 4.50 -20.52
CA GLN A 313 -2.55 3.49 -21.56
C GLN A 313 -4.02 3.23 -21.95
N GLY A 314 -4.97 3.91 -21.35
CA GLY A 314 -6.39 3.76 -21.62
C GLY A 314 -7.21 3.31 -20.42
N ALA A 315 -8.51 3.11 -20.63
CA ALA A 315 -9.47 2.81 -19.58
C ALA A 315 -9.24 1.43 -18.94
N MET A 316 -9.47 1.33 -17.63
CA MET A 316 -9.52 0.07 -16.91
C MET A 316 -10.93 -0.51 -16.98
N ALA A 317 -11.06 -1.71 -17.58
CA ALA A 317 -12.35 -2.39 -17.63
C ALA A 317 -12.81 -2.82 -16.23
N GLY A 318 -14.12 -2.72 -15.96
CA GLY A 318 -14.73 -3.18 -14.70
C GLY A 318 -14.42 -2.33 -13.47
N THR A 319 -13.83 -1.15 -13.63
CA THR A 319 -13.55 -0.22 -12.52
C THR A 319 -14.46 1.00 -12.53
N ALA A 320 -14.41 1.83 -11.46
CA ALA A 320 -15.15 3.08 -11.38
C ALA A 320 -14.86 3.98 -12.60
N VAL A 321 -15.88 4.74 -13.00
CA VAL A 321 -15.82 5.61 -14.18
C VAL A 321 -14.58 6.52 -14.15
N GLY A 322 -13.85 6.56 -15.24
CA GLY A 322 -12.67 7.43 -15.41
C GLY A 322 -11.35 6.90 -14.92
N LYS A 323 -11.28 5.70 -14.33
CA LYS A 323 -9.99 5.06 -14.05
C LYS A 323 -9.30 4.61 -15.33
N GLN A 324 -8.04 4.97 -15.45
CA GLN A 324 -7.15 4.61 -16.55
C GLN A 324 -5.95 3.87 -15.98
N LYS A 325 -5.37 2.97 -16.75
CA LYS A 325 -4.14 2.28 -16.34
C LYS A 325 -2.91 3.03 -16.82
N THR A 326 -1.86 2.91 -16.04
CA THR A 326 -0.48 3.03 -16.50
C THR A 326 0.18 1.67 -16.39
N ARG A 327 1.50 1.58 -16.56
CA ARG A 327 2.19 0.28 -16.47
C ARG A 327 2.58 -0.15 -15.06
N ALA A 328 2.40 0.68 -14.04
CA ALA A 328 2.65 0.30 -12.65
C ALA A 328 1.90 1.19 -11.65
N LEU A 329 1.19 2.20 -12.17
CA LEU A 329 0.31 3.09 -11.41
C LEU A 329 -1.09 3.02 -12.01
N GLU A 330 -1.97 3.83 -11.45
CA GLU A 330 -3.29 4.12 -11.98
C GLU A 330 -3.36 5.60 -12.35
N ALA A 331 -4.27 5.96 -13.23
CA ALA A 331 -4.51 7.35 -13.61
C ALA A 331 -6.01 7.65 -13.60
N ARG A 332 -6.34 8.90 -13.36
CA ARG A 332 -7.71 9.40 -13.47
C ARG A 332 -7.69 10.84 -13.95
N THR A 333 -8.47 11.14 -15.00
CA THR A 333 -8.83 12.51 -15.35
C THR A 333 -9.95 12.95 -14.43
N THR A 334 -9.71 14.00 -13.66
CA THR A 334 -10.66 14.58 -12.70
C THR A 334 -11.13 15.96 -13.17
N ALA A 335 -12.10 16.56 -12.48
CA ALA A 335 -12.52 17.93 -12.75
C ALA A 335 -11.42 18.98 -12.51
N PHE A 336 -10.34 18.60 -11.81
CA PHE A 336 -9.19 19.47 -11.50
C PHE A 336 -7.89 19.06 -12.23
N GLY A 337 -7.95 18.09 -13.17
CA GLY A 337 -6.82 17.67 -14.01
C GLY A 337 -6.47 16.19 -13.91
N LEU A 338 -5.30 15.83 -14.45
CA LEU A 338 -4.80 14.46 -14.48
C LEU A 338 -4.14 14.11 -13.14
N VAL A 339 -4.57 13.01 -12.56
CA VAL A 339 -3.98 12.43 -11.33
C VAL A 339 -3.38 11.07 -11.63
N LEU A 340 -2.11 10.90 -11.33
CA LEU A 340 -1.45 9.59 -11.24
C LEU A 340 -1.52 9.12 -9.79
N PHE A 341 -1.84 7.86 -9.56
CA PHE A 341 -1.97 7.37 -8.19
C PHE A 341 -1.71 5.87 -8.06
N LYS A 342 -1.52 5.43 -6.83
CA LYS A 342 -1.65 4.04 -6.41
C LYS A 342 -2.47 4.00 -5.14
N SER A 343 -3.54 3.23 -5.17
CA SER A 343 -4.30 2.88 -3.98
C SER A 343 -3.82 1.56 -3.40
N GLY A 344 -4.09 1.36 -2.13
CA GLY A 344 -3.87 0.12 -1.44
C GLY A 344 -5.00 -0.13 -0.45
N ASP A 345 -5.50 -1.34 -0.44
CA ASP A 345 -6.47 -1.82 0.53
C ASP A 345 -6.15 -3.26 0.91
N GLY A 346 -6.66 -3.71 2.03
CA GLY A 346 -6.43 -5.08 2.45
C GLY A 346 -7.13 -5.45 3.75
N PRO A 347 -7.32 -6.75 3.99
CA PRO A 347 -8.01 -7.27 5.17
C PRO A 347 -7.30 -6.97 6.49
N GLY A 348 -6.06 -6.49 6.46
CA GLY A 348 -5.40 -5.89 7.62
C GLY A 348 -6.05 -4.58 8.09
N GLY A 349 -7.11 -4.12 7.44
CA GLY A 349 -7.96 -3.03 7.92
C GLY A 349 -7.49 -1.64 7.50
N PHE A 350 -6.94 -1.48 6.30
CA PHE A 350 -6.50 -0.17 5.80
C PHE A 350 -6.99 0.08 4.38
N ASN A 351 -7.30 1.36 4.10
CA ASN A 351 -7.36 1.94 2.76
C ASN A 351 -6.36 3.06 2.68
N THR A 352 -5.53 3.07 1.65
CA THR A 352 -4.39 3.97 1.49
C THR A 352 -4.35 4.56 0.10
N LEU A 353 -3.80 5.76 -0.03
CA LEU A 353 -3.63 6.44 -1.32
C LEU A 353 -2.30 7.19 -1.35
N MET A 354 -1.58 7.01 -2.45
CA MET A 354 -0.47 7.85 -2.88
C MET A 354 -0.82 8.42 -4.24
N ALA A 355 -0.95 9.74 -4.35
CA ALA A 355 -1.39 10.41 -5.57
C ALA A 355 -0.55 11.64 -5.90
N TYR A 356 -0.51 11.96 -7.19
CA TYR A 356 0.21 13.10 -7.77
C TYR A 356 -0.67 13.79 -8.81
N HIS A 357 -0.94 15.06 -8.60
CA HIS A 357 -1.63 15.90 -9.59
C HIS A 357 -0.60 16.48 -10.55
N VAL A 358 -0.72 16.11 -11.83
CA VAL A 358 0.33 16.34 -12.83
C VAL A 358 0.55 17.84 -13.08
N GLU A 359 -0.53 18.59 -13.24
CA GLU A 359 -0.47 20.00 -13.62
C GLU A 359 0.06 20.91 -12.50
N SER A 360 -0.30 20.64 -11.25
CA SER A 360 0.16 21.48 -10.13
C SER A 360 1.40 20.92 -9.42
N GLY A 361 1.84 19.70 -9.75
CA GLY A 361 2.94 19.07 -9.03
C GLY A 361 2.62 18.70 -7.56
N THR A 362 1.34 18.73 -7.16
CA THR A 362 0.90 18.44 -5.80
C THR A 362 0.90 16.94 -5.53
N ILE A 363 1.51 16.54 -4.42
CA ILE A 363 1.46 15.17 -3.88
C ILE A 363 0.40 15.11 -2.80
N PHE A 364 -0.45 14.12 -2.89
CA PHE A 364 -1.45 13.79 -1.87
C PHE A 364 -1.22 12.37 -1.34
N LEU A 365 -1.15 12.23 -0.02
CA LEU A 365 -1.03 10.97 0.67
C LEU A 365 -2.12 10.88 1.73
N GLY A 366 -2.74 9.72 1.84
CA GLY A 366 -3.75 9.52 2.86
C GLY A 366 -3.97 8.06 3.19
N PHE A 367 -4.46 7.82 4.40
CA PHE A 367 -4.98 6.52 4.78
C PHE A 367 -6.13 6.64 5.76
N THR A 368 -7.00 5.63 5.74
CA THR A 368 -7.94 5.33 6.81
C THR A 368 -7.60 3.97 7.38
N ASN A 369 -7.76 3.80 8.67
CA ASN A 369 -7.55 2.50 9.31
C ASN A 369 -8.84 1.67 9.31
N GLN A 370 -9.45 1.56 8.14
CA GLN A 370 -10.62 0.70 7.89
C GLN A 370 -10.53 0.05 6.50
N PHE A 371 -11.11 -1.14 6.36
CA PHE A 371 -11.29 -1.87 5.11
C PHE A 371 -12.78 -2.03 4.80
N GLY A 372 -13.15 -1.86 3.55
CA GLY A 372 -14.54 -1.78 3.08
C GLY A 372 -14.93 -0.35 2.71
N ASP A 373 -16.20 -0.15 2.35
CA ASP A 373 -16.75 1.14 1.91
C ASP A 373 -15.90 1.82 0.81
N PHE A 374 -15.38 1.03 -0.15
CA PHE A 374 -14.38 1.45 -1.15
C PHE A 374 -14.82 2.67 -1.96
N ASP A 375 -16.08 2.72 -2.38
CA ASP A 375 -16.61 3.85 -3.15
C ASP A 375 -16.61 5.15 -2.32
N GLU A 376 -16.95 5.06 -1.04
CA GLU A 376 -16.92 6.22 -0.14
C GLU A 376 -15.49 6.70 0.14
N VAL A 377 -14.54 5.76 0.28
CA VAL A 377 -13.12 6.09 0.43
C VAL A 377 -12.59 6.77 -0.82
N ASP A 378 -12.92 6.26 -2.00
CA ASP A 378 -12.49 6.83 -3.28
C ASP A 378 -13.05 8.24 -3.48
N VAL A 379 -14.33 8.45 -3.19
CA VAL A 379 -14.96 9.78 -3.20
C VAL A 379 -14.30 10.73 -2.23
N MET A 380 -14.08 10.30 -0.98
CA MET A 380 -13.44 11.13 0.03
C MET A 380 -12.01 11.52 -0.36
N MET A 381 -11.21 10.56 -0.82
CA MET A 381 -9.83 10.81 -1.23
C MET A 381 -9.80 11.76 -2.43
N THR A 382 -10.75 11.64 -3.36
CA THR A 382 -10.90 12.56 -4.49
C THR A 382 -11.31 13.97 -4.03
N ASP A 383 -12.24 14.10 -3.10
CA ASP A 383 -12.65 15.38 -2.50
C ASP A 383 -11.47 16.07 -1.79
N LEU A 384 -10.68 15.28 -1.01
CA LEU A 384 -9.48 15.76 -0.30
C LEU A 384 -8.42 16.26 -1.29
N MET A 385 -8.15 15.50 -2.35
CA MET A 385 -7.22 15.92 -3.41
C MET A 385 -7.69 17.21 -4.07
N GLY A 386 -8.97 17.28 -4.47
CA GLY A 386 -9.54 18.47 -5.09
C GLY A 386 -9.45 19.70 -4.17
N ALA A 387 -9.67 19.53 -2.87
CA ALA A 387 -9.50 20.60 -1.88
C ALA A 387 -8.03 21.05 -1.78
N ALA A 388 -7.10 20.10 -1.79
CA ALA A 388 -5.67 20.37 -1.73
C ALA A 388 -5.17 21.10 -2.98
N VAL A 389 -5.57 20.67 -4.17
CA VAL A 389 -5.20 21.31 -5.45
C VAL A 389 -5.73 22.74 -5.50
N ARG A 390 -7.00 22.96 -5.15
CA ARG A 390 -7.59 24.32 -5.10
C ARG A 390 -6.85 25.22 -4.10
N SER A 391 -6.46 24.69 -2.95
CA SER A 391 -5.70 25.47 -1.96
C SER A 391 -4.29 25.84 -2.46
N ALA A 392 -3.68 24.99 -3.28
CA ALA A 392 -2.36 25.23 -3.85
C ALA A 392 -2.38 26.20 -5.05
N THR A 393 -3.54 26.34 -5.71
CA THR A 393 -3.70 27.18 -6.92
C THR A 393 -4.43 28.50 -6.66
N SER A 394 -4.92 28.71 -5.44
CA SER A 394 -5.50 30.01 -5.04
C SER A 394 -4.38 31.03 -4.78
N PRO A 395 -4.46 32.25 -5.38
CA PRO A 395 -3.45 33.28 -5.25
C PRO A 395 -3.28 33.80 -3.82
#